data_f4a5035847a8ff72d78c94f62d79a093
#
_entry.id   f4a5035847a8ff72d78c94f62d79a093
#
_cell.length_a   1.000
_cell.length_b   1.000
_cell.length_c   1.000
_cell.angle_alpha   90.00
_cell.angle_beta   90.00
_cell.angle_gamma   90.00
#
_symmetry.space_group_name_H-M   'P 1'
#
loop_
_entity.id
_entity.type
_entity.pdbx_description
1 polymer ?
#
loop_
_entity_poly.entity_id
_entity_poly.type
_entity_poly.pdbx_seq_one_letter_code
_entity_poly.pdbx_strand_id
1 'polypeptide(L)'
;MQNVKRHSLPRALTIAGSDSGGGAGIQADLKTMQELGVFGMSAVTAVTAQNSLGVQAVCPLPPEVAAAQIDSVLGDIGADAVKTGMLHDAAVIEAVADALERRPVPSLIVDPVMIAKSGDRLLKADAVDALKRRLMPMAELITPNIPEACALLGIGEGEIRTERDMIETARELLALGIRNVLLKGGHLPVAGGTCVDVLCGADAAEPFVIRAPRVETRHTHGTGCTLSAAIAAFRARGTPLVHAVRSARRFLGEAIAHAVPTGGGIGSLWHAAHRLKPPVAAER
;
A
#
# COMPACT_ATOMS: atom_id res chain seq x y z
N MET A 1 -4.98 -44.12 0.87
CA MET A 1 -5.21 -42.74 0.44
C MET A 1 -4.23 -41.85 1.14
N GLN A 2 -3.19 -41.40 0.47
CA GLN A 2 -2.18 -40.51 1.05
C GLN A 2 -2.81 -39.16 1.31
N ASN A 3 -2.75 -38.69 2.57
CA ASN A 3 -3.17 -37.38 3.00
C ASN A 3 -2.21 -36.34 2.41
N VAL A 4 -2.45 -35.92 1.17
CA VAL A 4 -1.77 -34.75 0.61
C VAL A 4 -2.16 -33.59 1.51
N LYS A 5 -1.23 -33.11 2.38
CA LYS A 5 -1.37 -31.83 3.07
C LYS A 5 -1.63 -30.79 1.97
N ARG A 6 -2.89 -30.38 1.78
CA ARG A 6 -3.20 -29.21 0.97
C ARG A 6 -2.52 -28.05 1.67
N HIS A 7 -1.38 -27.60 1.12
CA HIS A 7 -0.86 -26.29 1.49
C HIS A 7 -1.99 -25.31 1.25
N SER A 8 -2.54 -24.75 2.29
CA SER A 8 -3.57 -23.72 2.15
C SER A 8 -2.97 -22.56 1.38
N LEU A 9 -3.60 -22.19 0.28
CA LEU A 9 -3.17 -21.05 -0.52
C LEU A 9 -3.18 -19.77 0.36
N PRO A 10 -2.09 -18.98 0.41
CA PRO A 10 -2.09 -17.73 1.16
C PRO A 10 -3.18 -16.80 0.64
N ARG A 11 -3.88 -16.10 1.54
CA ARG A 11 -5.04 -15.26 1.25
C ARG A 11 -4.80 -13.85 1.76
N ALA A 12 -5.08 -12.85 0.93
CA ALA A 12 -5.02 -11.46 1.34
C ALA A 12 -6.29 -10.71 0.92
N LEU A 13 -6.78 -9.85 1.81
CA LEU A 13 -7.93 -8.98 1.55
C LEU A 13 -7.44 -7.54 1.35
N THR A 14 -7.80 -6.89 0.26
CA THR A 14 -7.68 -5.44 0.12
C THR A 14 -9.01 -4.76 0.43
N ILE A 15 -8.96 -3.69 1.23
CA ILE A 15 -10.09 -2.83 1.58
C ILE A 15 -9.77 -1.44 1.01
N ALA A 16 -10.31 -1.11 -0.15
CA ALA A 16 -9.94 0.13 -0.84
C ALA A 16 -10.96 0.53 -1.91
N GLY A 17 -10.77 1.72 -2.47
CA GLY A 17 -11.50 2.17 -3.65
C GLY A 17 -11.10 1.43 -4.92
N SER A 18 -12.04 1.39 -5.88
CA SER A 18 -11.85 0.83 -7.22
C SER A 18 -11.32 1.91 -8.17
N ASP A 19 -10.27 1.61 -8.94
CA ASP A 19 -9.77 2.43 -10.06
C ASP A 19 -10.21 1.80 -11.38
N SER A 20 -11.15 2.42 -12.09
CA SER A 20 -11.65 1.91 -13.38
C SER A 20 -10.57 1.84 -14.46
N GLY A 21 -9.52 2.68 -14.37
CA GLY A 21 -8.33 2.63 -15.23
C GLY A 21 -7.41 1.44 -14.94
N GLY A 22 -7.60 0.78 -13.80
CA GLY A 22 -6.93 -0.47 -13.43
C GLY A 22 -5.48 -0.31 -12.99
N GLY A 23 -4.98 0.92 -12.77
CA GLY A 23 -3.59 1.20 -12.42
C GLY A 23 -3.32 1.31 -10.92
N ALA A 24 -4.36 1.58 -10.13
CA ALA A 24 -4.29 1.74 -8.67
C ALA A 24 -5.47 1.03 -7.98
N GLY A 25 -5.72 1.36 -6.72
CA GLY A 25 -6.85 0.83 -5.95
C GLY A 25 -6.86 -0.70 -5.88
N ILE A 26 -8.05 -1.27 -5.69
CA ILE A 26 -8.21 -2.74 -5.60
C ILE A 26 -7.68 -3.47 -6.83
N GLN A 27 -7.69 -2.85 -8.01
CA GLN A 27 -7.21 -3.48 -9.23
C GLN A 27 -5.69 -3.69 -9.21
N ALA A 28 -4.93 -2.70 -8.79
CA ALA A 28 -3.49 -2.83 -8.60
C ALA A 28 -3.17 -3.85 -7.50
N ASP A 29 -3.94 -3.82 -6.41
CA ASP A 29 -3.76 -4.73 -5.27
C ASP A 29 -3.99 -6.18 -5.68
N LEU A 30 -5.10 -6.49 -6.35
CA LEU A 30 -5.43 -7.83 -6.82
C LEU A 30 -4.43 -8.35 -7.85
N LYS A 31 -4.00 -7.50 -8.82
CA LYS A 31 -2.93 -7.84 -9.76
C LYS A 31 -1.65 -8.20 -9.02
N THR A 32 -1.25 -7.39 -8.03
CA THR A 32 -0.05 -7.59 -7.22
C THR A 32 -0.13 -8.92 -6.44
N MET A 33 -1.25 -9.17 -5.75
CA MET A 33 -1.46 -10.39 -4.97
C MET A 33 -1.40 -11.63 -5.88
N GLN A 34 -2.09 -11.59 -7.03
CA GLN A 34 -2.09 -12.68 -8.01
C GLN A 34 -0.70 -12.96 -8.55
N GLU A 35 0.08 -11.92 -8.90
CA GLU A 35 1.43 -12.07 -9.41
C GLU A 35 2.39 -12.66 -8.35
N LEU A 36 2.12 -12.43 -7.07
CA LEU A 36 2.90 -12.96 -5.95
C LEU A 36 2.37 -14.31 -5.43
N GLY A 37 1.42 -14.95 -6.12
CA GLY A 37 0.89 -16.27 -5.77
C GLY A 37 0.02 -16.28 -4.51
N VAL A 38 -0.72 -15.18 -4.27
CA VAL A 38 -1.64 -15.01 -3.15
C VAL A 38 -3.06 -14.90 -3.68
N PHE A 39 -4.01 -15.59 -3.07
CA PHE A 39 -5.43 -15.45 -3.38
C PHE A 39 -5.93 -14.10 -2.87
N GLY A 40 -6.09 -13.16 -3.82
CA GLY A 40 -6.52 -11.79 -3.52
C GLY A 40 -8.04 -11.69 -3.46
N MET A 41 -8.54 -11.08 -2.38
CA MET A 41 -9.95 -10.75 -2.16
C MET A 41 -10.10 -9.24 -2.00
N SER A 42 -11.31 -8.70 -2.17
CA SER A 42 -11.53 -7.26 -2.06
C SER A 42 -12.82 -6.90 -1.32
N ALA A 43 -12.75 -5.83 -0.52
CA ALA A 43 -13.89 -5.06 -0.02
C ALA A 43 -13.78 -3.65 -0.60
N VAL A 44 -14.76 -3.24 -1.39
CA VAL A 44 -14.77 -1.96 -2.10
C VAL A 44 -15.33 -0.87 -1.19
N THR A 45 -14.62 0.25 -1.08
CA THR A 45 -15.05 1.41 -0.27
C THR A 45 -15.64 2.53 -1.11
N ALA A 46 -15.21 2.65 -2.35
CA ALA A 46 -15.74 3.59 -3.33
C ALA A 46 -15.49 3.10 -4.75
N VAL A 47 -16.34 3.49 -5.67
CA VAL A 47 -16.13 3.27 -7.12
C VAL A 47 -15.71 4.58 -7.75
N THR A 48 -14.64 4.60 -8.54
CA THR A 48 -14.20 5.80 -9.27
C THR A 48 -14.41 5.64 -10.76
N ALA A 49 -14.80 6.73 -11.42
CA ALA A 49 -14.55 6.92 -12.84
C ALA A 49 -13.17 7.60 -12.95
N GLN A 50 -12.16 6.81 -13.28
CA GLN A 50 -10.76 7.23 -13.25
C GLN A 50 -10.01 6.65 -14.45
N ASN A 51 -9.07 7.42 -14.96
CA ASN A 51 -8.16 7.02 -16.03
C ASN A 51 -6.78 7.66 -15.85
N SER A 52 -5.91 7.61 -16.86
CA SER A 52 -4.56 8.19 -16.81
C SER A 52 -4.52 9.71 -16.67
N LEU A 53 -5.63 10.42 -16.95
CA LEU A 53 -5.72 11.88 -16.87
C LEU A 53 -6.17 12.36 -15.49
N GLY A 54 -6.78 11.50 -14.65
CA GLY A 54 -7.22 11.84 -13.30
C GLY A 54 -8.54 11.16 -12.92
N VAL A 55 -9.15 11.66 -11.84
CA VAL A 55 -10.41 11.17 -11.28
C VAL A 55 -11.55 12.07 -11.75
N GLN A 56 -12.47 11.54 -12.56
CA GLN A 56 -13.61 12.26 -13.09
C GLN A 56 -14.83 12.20 -12.17
N ALA A 57 -15.02 11.09 -11.45
CA ALA A 57 -16.09 10.94 -10.47
C ALA A 57 -15.71 9.92 -9.39
N VAL A 58 -16.25 10.10 -8.18
CA VAL A 58 -16.14 9.18 -7.06
C VAL A 58 -17.54 8.92 -6.52
N CYS A 59 -17.90 7.64 -6.41
CA CYS A 59 -19.11 7.17 -5.76
C CYS A 59 -18.70 6.37 -4.52
N PRO A 60 -18.72 6.96 -3.31
CA PRO A 60 -18.46 6.21 -2.08
C PRO A 60 -19.57 5.18 -1.86
N LEU A 61 -19.20 4.00 -1.38
CA LEU A 61 -20.17 3.01 -0.93
C LEU A 61 -20.62 3.34 0.51
N PRO A 62 -21.86 2.99 0.88
CA PRO A 62 -22.31 3.11 2.25
C PRO A 62 -21.37 2.34 3.22
N PRO A 63 -21.02 2.91 4.40
CA PRO A 63 -20.12 2.27 5.36
C PRO A 63 -20.54 0.85 5.74
N GLU A 64 -21.84 0.61 5.89
CA GLU A 64 -22.42 -0.70 6.19
C GLU A 64 -22.19 -1.72 5.06
N VAL A 65 -22.12 -1.27 3.80
CA VAL A 65 -21.81 -2.16 2.67
C VAL A 65 -20.32 -2.53 2.67
N ALA A 66 -19.43 -1.59 3.01
CA ALA A 66 -18.01 -1.87 3.16
C ALA A 66 -17.77 -2.89 4.30
N ALA A 67 -18.41 -2.69 5.46
CA ALA A 67 -18.34 -3.59 6.60
C ALA A 67 -18.90 -4.99 6.26
N ALA A 68 -20.04 -5.06 5.57
CA ALA A 68 -20.66 -6.34 5.18
C ALA A 68 -19.77 -7.17 4.25
N GLN A 69 -19.04 -6.54 3.32
CA GLN A 69 -18.06 -7.22 2.47
C GLN A 69 -16.92 -7.82 3.31
N ILE A 70 -16.39 -7.06 4.30
CA ILE A 70 -15.34 -7.52 5.20
C ILE A 70 -15.85 -8.70 6.04
N ASP A 71 -17.01 -8.57 6.65
CA ASP A 71 -17.60 -9.62 7.48
C ASP A 71 -17.89 -10.89 6.67
N SER A 72 -18.35 -10.76 5.42
CA SER A 72 -18.58 -11.88 4.51
C SER A 72 -17.28 -12.63 4.20
N VAL A 73 -16.22 -11.91 3.81
CA VAL A 73 -14.94 -12.52 3.45
C VAL A 73 -14.24 -13.12 4.66
N LEU A 74 -14.09 -12.35 5.73
CA LEU A 74 -13.37 -12.81 6.91
C LEU A 74 -14.14 -13.86 7.73
N GLY A 75 -15.48 -13.87 7.59
CA GLY A 75 -16.36 -14.82 8.29
C GLY A 75 -16.33 -16.24 7.72
N ASP A 76 -16.06 -16.40 6.43
CA ASP A 76 -16.07 -17.69 5.74
C ASP A 76 -14.69 -18.06 5.21
N ILE A 77 -14.11 -17.20 4.37
CA ILE A 77 -12.84 -17.50 3.69
C ILE A 77 -11.65 -17.25 4.62
N GLY A 78 -11.68 -16.15 5.40
CA GLY A 78 -10.56 -15.66 6.20
C GLY A 78 -9.47 -15.01 5.35
N ALA A 79 -8.53 -14.35 6.02
CA ALA A 79 -7.34 -13.76 5.39
C ALA A 79 -6.12 -13.90 6.29
N ASP A 80 -4.95 -14.15 5.67
CA ASP A 80 -3.66 -14.23 6.36
C ASP A 80 -3.01 -12.84 6.48
N ALA A 81 -3.42 -11.90 5.61
CA ALA A 81 -3.09 -10.47 5.70
C ALA A 81 -4.23 -9.61 5.14
N VAL A 82 -4.35 -8.39 5.65
CA VAL A 82 -5.27 -7.36 5.14
C VAL A 82 -4.47 -6.11 4.79
N LYS A 83 -4.82 -5.46 3.69
CA LYS A 83 -4.32 -4.14 3.33
C LYS A 83 -5.48 -3.17 3.21
N THR A 84 -5.36 -1.98 3.80
CA THR A 84 -6.28 -0.87 3.51
C THR A 84 -5.63 0.14 2.57
N GLY A 85 -6.42 0.76 1.70
CA GLY A 85 -6.01 1.85 0.83
C GLY A 85 -6.93 3.06 1.00
N MET A 86 -7.47 3.61 -0.10
CA MET A 86 -8.40 4.73 -0.04
C MET A 86 -9.70 4.34 0.67
N LEU A 87 -10.02 5.02 1.78
CA LEU A 87 -11.22 4.78 2.60
C LEU A 87 -12.27 5.91 2.53
N HIS A 88 -11.95 6.96 1.78
CA HIS A 88 -12.81 8.11 1.48
C HIS A 88 -13.14 9.03 2.67
N ASP A 89 -13.82 8.55 3.73
CA ASP A 89 -14.25 9.39 4.86
C ASP A 89 -14.22 8.68 6.22
N ALA A 90 -14.47 9.45 7.28
CA ALA A 90 -14.41 8.96 8.65
C ALA A 90 -15.42 7.83 8.92
N ALA A 91 -16.62 7.88 8.35
CA ALA A 91 -17.66 6.87 8.57
C ALA A 91 -17.25 5.51 8.00
N VAL A 92 -16.63 5.49 6.82
CA VAL A 92 -16.07 4.26 6.24
C VAL A 92 -14.91 3.74 7.08
N ILE A 93 -14.02 4.62 7.58
CA ILE A 93 -12.90 4.23 8.44
C ILE A 93 -13.40 3.58 9.74
N GLU A 94 -14.40 4.19 10.40
CA GLU A 94 -15.00 3.62 11.61
C GLU A 94 -15.62 2.24 11.34
N ALA A 95 -16.40 2.10 10.27
CA ALA A 95 -17.03 0.83 9.91
C ALA A 95 -16.01 -0.27 9.57
N VAL A 96 -14.93 0.09 8.87
CA VAL A 96 -13.81 -0.83 8.57
C VAL A 96 -13.09 -1.24 9.85
N ALA A 97 -12.79 -0.30 10.75
CA ALA A 97 -12.14 -0.58 12.03
C ALA A 97 -13.00 -1.51 12.87
N ASP A 98 -14.31 -1.22 13.03
CA ASP A 98 -15.25 -2.07 13.77
C ASP A 98 -15.31 -3.49 13.19
N ALA A 99 -15.31 -3.64 11.87
CA ALA A 99 -15.31 -4.95 11.23
C ALA A 99 -14.00 -5.73 11.50
N LEU A 100 -12.85 -5.06 11.46
CA LEU A 100 -11.55 -5.67 11.76
C LEU A 100 -11.36 -5.98 13.24
N GLU A 101 -11.94 -5.19 14.16
CA GLU A 101 -11.97 -5.50 15.60
C GLU A 101 -12.79 -6.77 15.88
N ARG A 102 -13.93 -6.93 15.22
CA ARG A 102 -14.74 -8.16 15.34
C ARG A 102 -14.06 -9.38 14.73
N ARG A 103 -13.21 -9.18 13.75
CA ARG A 103 -12.51 -10.24 12.99
C ARG A 103 -11.01 -9.95 12.90
N PRO A 104 -10.25 -10.12 13.98
CA PRO A 104 -8.81 -9.86 13.99
C PRO A 104 -8.06 -10.68 12.94
N VAL A 105 -7.09 -10.04 12.29
CA VAL A 105 -6.26 -10.66 11.25
C VAL A 105 -4.79 -10.68 11.67
N PRO A 106 -4.00 -11.66 11.21
CA PRO A 106 -2.59 -11.79 11.61
C PRO A 106 -1.71 -10.60 11.23
N SER A 107 -2.02 -9.94 10.10
CA SER A 107 -1.23 -8.80 9.58
C SER A 107 -2.16 -7.78 8.93
N LEU A 108 -2.12 -6.54 9.42
CA LEU A 108 -2.83 -5.39 8.83
C LEU A 108 -1.83 -4.35 8.34
N ILE A 109 -1.84 -4.09 7.03
CA ILE A 109 -1.02 -3.06 6.38
C ILE A 109 -1.92 -1.88 6.03
N VAL A 110 -1.66 -0.71 6.61
CA VAL A 110 -2.43 0.51 6.36
C VAL A 110 -1.65 1.45 5.45
N ASP A 111 -2.12 1.62 4.21
CA ASP A 111 -1.62 2.65 3.29
C ASP A 111 -2.50 3.90 3.46
N PRO A 112 -2.01 4.99 4.08
CA PRO A 112 -2.82 6.14 4.44
C PRO A 112 -3.05 7.07 3.25
N VAL A 113 -3.70 6.55 2.21
CA VAL A 113 -3.91 7.26 0.94
C VAL A 113 -4.78 8.49 1.14
N MET A 114 -4.21 9.69 0.94
CA MET A 114 -4.90 10.98 1.11
C MET A 114 -5.14 11.70 -0.21
N ILE A 115 -4.22 11.58 -1.16
CA ILE A 115 -4.21 12.32 -2.42
C ILE A 115 -3.88 11.36 -3.58
N ALA A 116 -4.61 11.48 -4.69
CA ALA A 116 -4.29 10.76 -5.92
C ALA A 116 -3.02 11.31 -6.59
N LYS A 117 -2.40 10.54 -7.49
CA LYS A 117 -1.26 11.02 -8.30
C LYS A 117 -1.59 12.22 -9.18
N SER A 118 -2.85 12.39 -9.55
CA SER A 118 -3.38 13.57 -10.25
C SER A 118 -3.48 14.83 -9.38
N GLY A 119 -3.31 14.73 -8.06
CA GLY A 119 -3.50 15.82 -7.10
C GLY A 119 -4.90 15.88 -6.48
N ASP A 120 -5.83 15.03 -6.92
CA ASP A 120 -7.18 14.98 -6.38
C ASP A 120 -7.18 14.47 -4.94
N ARG A 121 -7.90 15.16 -4.05
CA ARG A 121 -8.06 14.74 -2.66
C ARG A 121 -8.98 13.51 -2.59
N LEU A 122 -8.47 12.41 -2.06
CA LEU A 122 -9.18 11.13 -1.94
C LEU A 122 -9.71 10.90 -0.51
N LEU A 123 -9.12 11.56 0.48
CA LEU A 123 -9.53 11.46 1.89
C LEU A 123 -10.04 12.82 2.36
N LYS A 124 -11.19 12.85 3.01
CA LYS A 124 -11.73 14.07 3.65
C LYS A 124 -10.87 14.48 4.83
N ALA A 125 -10.87 15.77 5.17
CA ALA A 125 -9.99 16.30 6.22
C ALA A 125 -10.27 15.70 7.61
N ASP A 126 -11.53 15.43 7.94
CA ASP A 126 -11.99 14.82 9.19
C ASP A 126 -11.64 13.34 9.32
N ALA A 127 -11.37 12.68 8.21
CA ALA A 127 -11.03 11.27 8.18
C ALA A 127 -9.59 10.97 8.65
N VAL A 128 -8.69 11.96 8.62
CA VAL A 128 -7.31 11.79 9.12
C VAL A 128 -7.32 11.43 10.61
N ASP A 129 -8.15 12.10 11.40
CA ASP A 129 -8.28 11.82 12.83
C ASP A 129 -8.89 10.44 13.10
N ALA A 130 -9.90 10.02 12.32
CA ALA A 130 -10.45 8.68 12.42
C ALA A 130 -9.39 7.62 12.09
N LEU A 131 -8.59 7.83 11.03
CA LEU A 131 -7.49 6.94 10.66
C LEU A 131 -6.49 6.79 11.80
N LYS A 132 -6.04 7.91 12.41
CA LYS A 132 -5.10 7.94 13.54
C LYS A 132 -5.64 7.22 14.77
N ARG A 133 -6.91 7.42 15.11
CA ARG A 133 -7.51 6.84 16.33
C ARG A 133 -7.92 5.39 16.18
N ARG A 134 -8.37 4.98 14.98
CA ARG A 134 -9.03 3.68 14.81
C ARG A 134 -8.18 2.63 14.10
N LEU A 135 -7.60 2.94 12.96
CA LEU A 135 -6.91 1.95 12.14
C LEU A 135 -5.40 1.88 12.41
N MET A 136 -4.74 3.03 12.63
CA MET A 136 -3.29 3.03 12.80
C MET A 136 -2.81 2.26 14.03
N PRO A 137 -3.49 2.28 15.21
CA PRO A 137 -3.12 1.46 16.35
C PRO A 137 -3.28 -0.05 16.13
N MET A 138 -4.17 -0.47 15.22
CA MET A 138 -4.38 -1.87 14.86
C MET A 138 -3.36 -2.37 13.83
N ALA A 139 -2.69 -1.46 13.13
CA ALA A 139 -1.79 -1.80 12.04
C ALA A 139 -0.51 -2.50 12.51
N GLU A 140 -0.12 -3.59 11.84
CA GLU A 140 1.25 -4.09 11.92
C GLU A 140 2.23 -3.10 11.27
N LEU A 141 1.83 -2.45 10.19
CA LEU A 141 2.64 -1.49 9.44
C LEU A 141 1.78 -0.41 8.81
N ILE A 142 2.22 0.85 8.90
CA ILE A 142 1.72 1.92 8.03
C ILE A 142 2.76 2.26 6.95
N THR A 143 2.28 2.70 5.77
CA THR A 143 3.16 2.98 4.62
C THR A 143 3.00 4.41 4.07
N PRO A 144 3.17 5.47 4.88
CA PRO A 144 3.01 6.84 4.39
C PRO A 144 4.14 7.24 3.42
N ASN A 145 3.82 8.10 2.45
CA ASN A 145 4.81 8.92 1.77
C ASN A 145 5.09 10.21 2.59
N ILE A 146 6.03 11.05 2.13
CA ILE A 146 6.40 12.28 2.85
C ILE A 146 5.20 13.23 3.05
N PRO A 147 4.39 13.59 2.02
CA PRO A 147 3.20 14.39 2.22
C PRO A 147 2.19 13.80 3.21
N GLU A 148 1.97 12.49 3.15
CA GLU A 148 1.08 11.76 4.07
C GLU A 148 1.62 11.79 5.51
N ALA A 149 2.92 11.59 5.71
CA ALA A 149 3.57 11.69 7.02
C ALA A 149 3.44 13.09 7.61
N CYS A 150 3.67 14.13 6.81
CA CYS A 150 3.47 15.51 7.20
C CYS A 150 2.04 15.80 7.62
N ALA A 151 1.05 15.33 6.87
CA ALA A 151 -0.36 15.48 7.21
C ALA A 151 -0.73 14.75 8.51
N LEU A 152 -0.16 13.56 8.76
CA LEU A 152 -0.36 12.80 9.99
C LEU A 152 0.23 13.50 11.22
N LEU A 153 1.37 14.15 11.08
CA LEU A 153 2.05 14.86 12.18
C LEU A 153 1.62 16.33 12.31
N GLY A 154 0.98 16.90 11.29
CA GLY A 154 0.62 18.32 11.26
C GLY A 154 1.82 19.23 11.02
N ILE A 155 2.86 18.77 10.33
CA ILE A 155 4.08 19.49 9.97
C ILE A 155 4.09 19.88 8.48
N GLY A 156 4.98 20.79 8.09
CA GLY A 156 5.14 21.25 6.72
C GLY A 156 5.94 20.27 5.85
N GLU A 157 5.54 20.09 4.59
CA GLU A 157 6.27 19.18 3.67
C GLU A 157 7.74 19.57 3.48
N GLY A 158 8.10 20.84 3.65
CA GLY A 158 9.48 21.32 3.55
C GLY A 158 10.40 20.96 4.72
N GLU A 159 9.88 20.31 5.76
CA GLU A 159 10.67 19.93 6.94
C GLU A 159 11.44 18.62 6.72
N ILE A 160 11.00 17.76 5.80
CA ILE A 160 11.63 16.47 5.49
C ILE A 160 12.45 16.60 4.21
N ARG A 161 13.78 16.77 4.34
CA ARG A 161 14.70 17.02 3.22
C ARG A 161 15.82 16.00 3.11
N THR A 162 16.10 15.28 4.17
CA THR A 162 17.23 14.35 4.27
C THR A 162 16.75 12.97 4.76
N GLU A 163 17.62 11.98 4.59
CA GLU A 163 17.39 10.64 5.17
C GLU A 163 17.26 10.71 6.71
N ARG A 164 18.03 11.60 7.34
CA ARG A 164 17.95 11.82 8.78
C ARG A 164 16.57 12.34 9.19
N ASP A 165 16.05 13.33 8.48
CA ASP A 165 14.71 13.86 8.75
C ASP A 165 13.63 12.77 8.58
N MET A 166 13.79 11.89 7.58
CA MET A 166 12.89 10.74 7.40
C MET A 166 12.93 9.78 8.59
N ILE A 167 14.11 9.52 9.14
CA ILE A 167 14.27 8.66 10.33
C ILE A 167 13.59 9.30 11.55
N GLU A 168 13.82 10.59 11.76
CA GLU A 168 13.21 11.35 12.86
C GLU A 168 11.68 11.36 12.71
N THR A 169 11.16 11.69 11.51
CA THR A 169 9.72 11.65 11.19
C THR A 169 9.10 10.27 11.42
N ALA A 170 9.77 9.20 10.99
CA ALA A 170 9.27 7.84 11.21
C ALA A 170 9.19 7.50 12.71
N ARG A 171 10.14 7.97 13.52
CA ARG A 171 10.11 7.82 14.99
C ARG A 171 8.99 8.62 15.65
N GLU A 172 8.73 9.84 15.17
CA GLU A 172 7.59 10.64 15.64
C GLU A 172 6.25 9.96 15.33
N LEU A 173 6.12 9.33 14.16
CA LEU A 173 4.94 8.53 13.84
C LEU A 173 4.79 7.32 14.77
N LEU A 174 5.87 6.64 15.15
CA LEU A 174 5.81 5.56 16.15
C LEU A 174 5.29 6.06 17.51
N ALA A 175 5.64 7.30 17.90
CA ALA A 175 5.17 7.91 19.16
C ALA A 175 3.63 8.11 19.19
N LEU A 176 2.95 8.04 18.04
CA LEU A 176 1.48 8.00 17.96
C LEU A 176 0.87 6.64 18.30
N GLY A 177 1.66 5.67 18.77
CA GLY A 177 1.20 4.33 19.11
C GLY A 177 1.18 3.34 17.93
N ILE A 178 1.86 3.66 16.84
CA ILE A 178 1.97 2.82 15.65
C ILE A 178 3.11 1.80 15.87
N ARG A 179 2.88 0.55 15.45
CA ARG A 179 3.85 -0.53 15.67
C ARG A 179 5.06 -0.49 14.75
N ASN A 180 4.84 -0.25 13.45
CA ASN A 180 5.91 -0.10 12.47
C ASN A 180 5.50 0.93 11.41
N VAL A 181 6.49 1.68 10.91
CA VAL A 181 6.33 2.73 9.89
C VAL A 181 7.30 2.48 8.75
N LEU A 182 6.79 2.38 7.53
CA LEU A 182 7.59 2.46 6.30
C LEU A 182 7.37 3.83 5.67
N LEU A 183 8.26 4.79 5.96
CA LEU A 183 8.22 6.10 5.33
C LEU A 183 8.83 6.03 3.92
N LYS A 184 8.00 6.30 2.89
CA LYS A 184 8.38 6.25 1.47
C LYS A 184 9.04 7.55 1.03
N GLY A 185 10.31 7.51 0.64
CA GLY A 185 11.08 8.69 0.24
C GLY A 185 11.13 8.97 -1.27
N GLY A 186 10.20 8.44 -2.04
CA GLY A 186 10.14 8.66 -3.49
C GLY A 186 10.02 10.13 -3.92
N HIS A 187 9.69 11.04 -3.01
CA HIS A 187 9.59 12.48 -3.22
C HIS A 187 10.87 13.25 -2.79
N LEU A 188 11.82 12.57 -2.14
CA LEU A 188 13.06 13.22 -1.72
C LEU A 188 13.95 13.57 -2.92
N PRO A 189 14.47 14.78 -3.02
CA PRO A 189 15.49 15.14 -3.99
C PRO A 189 16.85 14.58 -3.54
N VAL A 190 17.06 13.27 -3.66
CA VAL A 190 18.36 12.65 -3.33
C VAL A 190 19.27 12.72 -4.54
N ALA A 191 20.48 13.30 -4.36
CA ALA A 191 21.52 13.27 -5.38
C ALA A 191 21.90 11.82 -5.71
N GLY A 192 22.19 11.55 -6.99
CA GLY A 192 22.70 10.26 -7.44
C GLY A 192 21.64 9.22 -7.85
N GLY A 193 20.40 9.64 -8.16
CA GLY A 193 19.39 8.74 -8.77
C GLY A 193 18.95 7.59 -7.87
N THR A 194 18.94 7.79 -6.54
CA THR A 194 18.53 6.77 -5.56
C THR A 194 17.23 7.16 -4.88
N CYS A 195 16.29 6.24 -4.72
CA CYS A 195 15.15 6.37 -3.81
C CYS A 195 15.51 5.75 -2.46
N VAL A 196 15.11 6.42 -1.38
CA VAL A 196 15.33 5.96 -0.01
C VAL A 196 13.99 5.75 0.67
N ASP A 197 13.76 4.58 1.25
CA ASP A 197 12.62 4.31 2.12
C ASP A 197 13.17 3.93 3.50
N VAL A 198 12.48 4.35 4.58
CA VAL A 198 12.90 4.12 5.96
C VAL A 198 11.85 3.29 6.68
N LEU A 199 12.23 2.10 7.15
CA LEU A 199 11.42 1.25 8.02
C LEU A 199 11.87 1.41 9.46
N CYS A 200 11.00 1.92 10.32
CA CYS A 200 11.16 1.97 11.77
C CYS A 200 10.12 1.06 12.43
N GLY A 201 10.52 0.36 13.49
CA GLY A 201 9.65 -0.46 14.29
C GLY A 201 9.77 -0.13 15.77
N ALA A 202 8.66 -0.26 16.53
CA ALA A 202 8.66 0.02 17.96
C ALA A 202 9.64 -0.87 18.75
N ASP A 203 9.83 -2.12 18.29
CA ASP A 203 10.71 -3.10 18.93
C ASP A 203 12.14 -3.14 18.32
N ALA A 204 12.42 -2.31 17.30
CA ALA A 204 13.71 -2.28 16.61
C ALA A 204 14.59 -1.13 17.13
N ALA A 205 15.80 -1.45 17.61
CA ALA A 205 16.74 -0.45 18.11
C ALA A 205 17.20 0.52 17.00
N GLU A 206 17.34 0.03 15.77
CA GLU A 206 17.83 0.80 14.64
C GLU A 206 16.86 0.79 13.46
N PRO A 207 16.72 1.91 12.74
CA PRO A 207 15.94 1.99 11.52
C PRO A 207 16.58 1.17 10.40
N PHE A 208 15.75 0.54 9.58
CA PHE A 208 16.20 -0.19 8.40
C PHE A 208 16.00 0.70 7.16
N VAL A 209 17.11 1.16 6.58
CA VAL A 209 17.10 2.01 5.38
C VAL A 209 17.21 1.18 4.12
N ILE A 210 16.24 1.35 3.22
CA ILE A 210 16.16 0.64 1.94
C ILE A 210 16.51 1.62 0.83
N ARG A 211 17.55 1.31 0.07
CA ARG A 211 17.97 2.10 -1.09
C ARG A 211 17.70 1.31 -2.36
N ALA A 212 17.14 1.98 -3.35
CA ALA A 212 16.89 1.40 -4.66
C ALA A 212 17.13 2.45 -5.77
N PRO A 213 17.55 2.04 -6.97
CA PRO A 213 17.66 2.95 -8.09
C PRO A 213 16.34 3.68 -8.36
N ARG A 214 16.42 4.98 -8.66
CA ARG A 214 15.29 5.75 -9.17
C ARG A 214 15.11 5.43 -10.64
N VAL A 215 13.93 4.99 -11.01
CA VAL A 215 13.59 4.80 -12.43
C VAL A 215 13.06 6.11 -12.98
N GLU A 216 13.71 6.61 -14.03
CA GLU A 216 13.29 7.82 -14.75
C GLU A 216 12.06 7.52 -15.60
N THR A 217 10.87 7.74 -15.04
CA THR A 217 9.59 7.57 -15.73
C THR A 217 8.53 8.49 -15.14
N ARG A 218 7.63 8.99 -16.00
CA ARG A 218 6.42 9.68 -15.55
C ARG A 218 5.28 8.71 -15.19
N HIS A 219 5.39 7.44 -15.61
CA HIS A 219 4.34 6.44 -15.45
C HIS A 219 4.43 5.75 -14.08
N THR A 220 3.93 6.42 -13.05
CA THR A 220 4.05 6.01 -11.65
C THR A 220 2.71 5.77 -10.96
N HIS A 221 1.61 5.70 -11.75
CA HIS A 221 0.27 5.49 -11.19
C HIS A 221 0.17 4.10 -10.55
N GLY A 222 -0.29 4.06 -9.29
CA GLY A 222 -0.43 2.84 -8.51
C GLY A 222 0.81 2.38 -7.74
N THR A 223 1.91 3.15 -7.71
CA THR A 223 3.15 2.81 -6.99
C THR A 223 2.91 2.51 -5.51
N GLY A 224 2.16 3.37 -4.79
CA GLY A 224 1.85 3.18 -3.37
C GLY A 224 1.01 1.93 -3.13
N CYS A 225 -0.08 1.79 -3.87
CA CYS A 225 -0.97 0.62 -3.80
C CYS A 225 -0.20 -0.69 -4.06
N THR A 226 0.62 -0.73 -5.12
CA THR A 226 1.44 -1.90 -5.46
C THR A 226 2.42 -2.26 -4.34
N LEU A 227 3.09 -1.27 -3.72
CA LEU A 227 4.02 -1.54 -2.62
C LEU A 227 3.31 -2.12 -1.40
N SER A 228 2.26 -1.47 -0.94
CA SER A 228 1.51 -1.91 0.25
C SER A 228 0.83 -3.28 0.03
N ALA A 229 0.28 -3.53 -1.17
CA ALA A 229 -0.28 -4.82 -1.55
C ALA A 229 0.77 -5.94 -1.64
N ALA A 230 1.97 -5.63 -2.16
CA ALA A 230 3.07 -6.59 -2.21
C ALA A 230 3.57 -6.94 -0.80
N ILE A 231 3.66 -5.96 0.11
CA ILE A 231 4.00 -6.22 1.52
C ILE A 231 2.94 -7.15 2.13
N ALA A 232 1.65 -6.85 1.97
CA ALA A 232 0.56 -7.70 2.46
C ALA A 232 0.63 -9.12 1.88
N ALA A 233 0.91 -9.25 0.58
CA ALA A 233 1.06 -10.54 -0.07
C ALA A 233 2.24 -11.36 0.51
N PHE A 234 3.41 -10.75 0.73
CA PHE A 234 4.53 -11.43 1.39
C PHE A 234 4.22 -11.77 2.84
N ARG A 235 3.51 -10.91 3.58
CA ARG A 235 3.06 -11.19 4.94
C ARG A 235 2.07 -12.37 4.97
N ALA A 236 1.11 -12.42 4.06
CA ALA A 236 0.19 -13.56 3.91
C ALA A 236 0.92 -14.89 3.67
N ARG A 237 2.08 -14.85 3.01
CA ARG A 237 2.97 -16.01 2.80
C ARG A 237 3.85 -16.34 4.01
N GLY A 238 3.70 -15.65 5.14
CA GLY A 238 4.49 -15.85 6.36
C GLY A 238 5.89 -15.24 6.32
N THR A 239 6.21 -14.37 5.34
CA THR A 239 7.52 -13.72 5.25
C THR A 239 7.69 -12.70 6.39
N PRO A 240 8.79 -12.70 7.16
CA PRO A 240 9.06 -11.69 8.19
C PRO A 240 9.03 -10.27 7.63
N LEU A 241 8.58 -9.27 8.44
CA LEU A 241 8.24 -7.92 7.98
C LEU A 241 9.38 -7.24 7.19
N VAL A 242 10.60 -7.22 7.71
CA VAL A 242 11.75 -6.59 7.02
C VAL A 242 12.00 -7.25 5.65
N HIS A 243 11.90 -8.57 5.57
CA HIS A 243 12.07 -9.30 4.32
C HIS A 243 10.90 -9.07 3.36
N ALA A 244 9.67 -8.96 3.88
CA ALA A 244 8.47 -8.63 3.10
C ALA A 244 8.63 -7.25 2.45
N VAL A 245 9.05 -6.23 3.21
CA VAL A 245 9.28 -4.88 2.71
C VAL A 245 10.38 -4.85 1.64
N ARG A 246 11.52 -5.55 1.86
CA ARG A 246 12.60 -5.63 0.85
C ARG A 246 12.14 -6.30 -0.44
N SER A 247 11.41 -7.41 -0.33
CA SER A 247 10.90 -8.15 -1.49
C SER A 247 9.84 -7.35 -2.24
N ALA A 248 8.95 -6.67 -1.53
CA ALA A 248 7.95 -5.78 -2.11
C ALA A 248 8.61 -4.60 -2.85
N ARG A 249 9.67 -4.02 -2.28
CA ARG A 249 10.43 -2.93 -2.93
C ARG A 249 11.10 -3.38 -4.22
N ARG A 250 11.64 -4.60 -4.25
CA ARG A 250 12.21 -5.20 -5.46
C ARG A 250 11.14 -5.42 -6.52
N PHE A 251 10.03 -6.07 -6.16
CA PHE A 251 8.88 -6.27 -7.06
C PHE A 251 8.39 -4.96 -7.67
N LEU A 252 8.23 -3.93 -6.82
CA LEU A 252 7.86 -2.59 -7.26
C LEU A 252 8.87 -2.01 -8.25
N GLY A 253 10.18 -2.17 -8.00
CA GLY A 253 11.24 -1.68 -8.89
C GLY A 253 11.13 -2.27 -10.30
N GLU A 254 10.88 -3.57 -10.40
CA GLU A 254 10.65 -4.25 -11.69
C GLU A 254 9.38 -3.74 -12.37
N ALA A 255 8.27 -3.58 -11.61
CA ALA A 255 7.01 -3.08 -12.16
C ALA A 255 7.10 -1.64 -12.68
N ILE A 256 7.87 -0.76 -12.01
CA ILE A 256 8.12 0.62 -12.45
C ILE A 256 9.04 0.65 -13.68
N ALA A 257 10.09 -0.16 -13.70
CA ALA A 257 11.02 -0.21 -14.84
C ALA A 257 10.33 -0.60 -16.16
N HIS A 258 9.22 -1.32 -16.07
CA HIS A 258 8.39 -1.75 -17.20
C HIS A 258 7.02 -1.05 -17.22
N ALA A 259 6.91 0.13 -16.60
CA ALA A 259 5.67 0.88 -16.61
C ALA A 259 5.19 1.20 -18.02
N VAL A 260 3.88 1.14 -18.24
CA VAL A 260 3.27 1.27 -19.56
C VAL A 260 2.53 2.60 -19.71
N PRO A 261 2.65 3.28 -20.85
CA PRO A 261 1.94 4.53 -21.15
C PRO A 261 0.47 4.22 -21.49
N THR A 262 -0.34 3.94 -20.47
CA THR A 262 -1.78 3.72 -20.63
C THR A 262 -2.51 5.06 -20.77
N GLY A 263 -3.04 5.37 -21.97
CA GLY A 263 -3.73 6.63 -22.24
C GLY A 263 -2.80 7.85 -22.39
N GLY A 264 -3.37 9.06 -22.35
CA GLY A 264 -2.66 10.32 -22.60
C GLY A 264 -1.95 10.94 -21.39
N GLY A 265 -2.21 10.45 -20.19
CA GLY A 265 -1.70 11.01 -18.93
C GLY A 265 -0.60 10.17 -18.28
N ILE A 266 -0.69 10.06 -16.95
CA ILE A 266 0.24 9.24 -16.15
C ILE A 266 -0.14 7.77 -16.30
N GLY A 267 0.72 6.99 -16.94
CA GLY A 267 0.52 5.57 -17.15
C GLY A 267 0.77 4.72 -15.89
N SER A 268 0.46 3.43 -16.00
CA SER A 268 0.44 2.49 -14.89
C SER A 268 1.66 1.58 -14.87
N LEU A 269 1.91 0.96 -13.72
CA LEU A 269 2.92 -0.07 -13.55
C LEU A 269 2.55 -1.35 -14.33
N TRP A 270 3.56 -2.13 -14.72
CA TRP A 270 3.36 -3.45 -15.29
C TRP A 270 3.65 -4.53 -14.25
N HIS A 271 2.59 -5.01 -13.57
CA HIS A 271 2.70 -5.92 -12.43
C HIS A 271 3.31 -7.29 -12.79
N ALA A 272 3.17 -7.74 -14.05
CA ALA A 272 3.75 -8.99 -14.52
C ALA A 272 5.23 -8.88 -14.92
N ALA A 273 5.87 -7.72 -14.78
CA ALA A 273 7.26 -7.49 -15.18
C ALA A 273 8.25 -8.45 -14.55
N HIS A 274 8.04 -8.87 -13.29
CA HIS A 274 8.91 -9.80 -12.58
C HIS A 274 8.99 -11.20 -13.24
N ARG A 275 8.07 -11.52 -14.16
CA ARG A 275 8.10 -12.74 -14.98
C ARG A 275 8.94 -12.60 -16.24
N LEU A 276 9.30 -11.37 -16.60
CA LEU A 276 10.16 -11.13 -17.75
C LEU A 276 11.56 -11.61 -17.40
N LYS A 277 12.06 -12.60 -18.13
CA LYS A 277 13.47 -13.01 -17.99
C LYS A 277 14.34 -11.81 -18.35
N PRO A 278 15.41 -11.52 -17.58
CA PRO A 278 16.38 -10.54 -18.03
C PRO A 278 16.86 -10.94 -19.43
N PRO A 279 17.11 -9.97 -20.33
CA PRO A 279 17.66 -10.29 -21.65
C PRO A 279 18.94 -11.11 -21.42
N VAL A 280 18.99 -12.28 -22.06
CA VAL A 280 20.21 -13.10 -22.05
C VAL A 280 21.32 -12.19 -22.58
N ALA A 281 22.32 -11.90 -21.73
CA ALA A 281 23.48 -11.13 -22.16
C ALA A 281 24.04 -11.85 -23.40
N ALA A 282 24.04 -11.17 -24.53
CA ALA A 282 24.61 -11.73 -25.75
C ALA A 282 26.07 -12.07 -25.42
N GLU A 283 26.39 -13.35 -25.39
CA GLU A 283 27.77 -13.81 -25.34
C GLU A 283 28.50 -13.18 -26.52
N ARG A 284 29.45 -12.27 -26.23
CA ARG A 284 30.38 -11.71 -27.22
C ARG A 284 31.63 -12.59 -27.29
#